data_34cc908ac76fa5296bfb6d229c46d034
#
_entry.id   34cc908ac76fa5296bfb6d229c46d034
#
_cell.length_a   1.000
_cell.length_b   1.000
_cell.length_c   1.000
_cell.angle_alpha   90.00
_cell.angle_beta   90.00
_cell.angle_gamma   90.00
#
_symmetry.space_group_name_H-M   'P 1'
#
loop_
_entity.id
_entity.type
_entity.pdbx_description
1 polymer ?
#
loop_
_entity_poly.entity_id
_entity_poly.type
_entity_poly.pdbx_seq_one_letter_code
_entity_poly.pdbx_strand_id
1 'polypeptide(L)'
;MARTASTSKTKRAGSAAEPLLIDLALQGGGSHGAFSWGVLDRLLEEDWLLIEGISGTSAGAMNAAVLASGFASGGAPAAREALATFWRKVSDGARFSPFQRSPLDVLMGRWSLDNSPMFLAVDMMSRIFSPYDLNPMGTNPLTAILSEVVDFERVSNGPIKLFVTATNVHTGRGRVFRNPELTI
;
A
#
# COMPACT_ATOMS: atom_id res chain seq x y z
N MET A 1 -45.21 34.64 -45.72
CA MET A 1 -43.79 34.84 -45.37
C MET A 1 -43.62 34.48 -43.92
N ALA A 2 -43.14 33.25 -43.61
CA ALA A 2 -42.92 32.75 -42.26
C ALA A 2 -41.39 32.77 -41.98
N ARG A 3 -41.02 33.52 -40.96
CA ARG A 3 -39.63 33.62 -40.48
C ARG A 3 -39.35 32.47 -39.52
N THR A 4 -38.53 31.53 -39.93
CA THR A 4 -37.97 30.50 -39.08
C THR A 4 -36.86 31.09 -38.21
N ALA A 5 -37.09 31.13 -36.88
CA ALA A 5 -36.07 31.47 -35.90
C ALA A 5 -35.20 30.25 -35.61
N SER A 6 -33.94 30.34 -36.04
CA SER A 6 -32.90 29.36 -35.68
C SER A 6 -32.44 29.64 -34.26
N THR A 7 -32.79 28.78 -33.30
CA THR A 7 -32.23 28.78 -31.94
C THR A 7 -30.90 28.04 -31.93
N SER A 8 -29.81 28.81 -32.01
CA SER A 8 -28.46 28.31 -31.75
C SER A 8 -28.35 27.90 -30.28
N LYS A 9 -28.33 26.60 -30.02
CA LYS A 9 -27.93 26.03 -28.69
C LYS A 9 -26.44 26.24 -28.52
N THR A 10 -26.06 27.29 -27.84
CA THR A 10 -24.69 27.45 -27.33
C THR A 10 -24.41 26.33 -26.34
N LYS A 11 -23.58 25.36 -26.73
CA LYS A 11 -23.05 24.31 -25.88
C LYS A 11 -22.15 25.01 -24.86
N ARG A 12 -22.63 25.19 -23.61
CA ARG A 12 -21.77 25.60 -22.50
C ARG A 12 -20.65 24.56 -22.38
N ALA A 13 -19.42 24.98 -22.68
CA ALA A 13 -18.24 24.25 -22.29
C ALA A 13 -18.29 24.17 -20.76
N GLY A 14 -18.53 22.96 -20.22
CA GLY A 14 -18.44 22.72 -18.79
C GLY A 14 -17.01 23.03 -18.36
N SER A 15 -16.83 23.94 -17.41
CA SER A 15 -15.57 24.05 -16.69
C SER A 15 -15.31 22.67 -16.08
N ALA A 16 -14.17 22.07 -16.40
CA ALA A 16 -13.74 20.89 -15.71
C ALA A 16 -13.77 21.22 -14.20
N ALA A 17 -14.56 20.47 -13.43
CA ALA A 17 -14.62 20.66 -11.98
C ALA A 17 -13.20 20.48 -11.44
N GLU A 18 -12.78 21.34 -10.52
CA GLU A 18 -11.49 21.17 -9.86
C GLU A 18 -11.48 19.79 -9.17
N PRO A 19 -10.37 19.04 -9.30
CA PRO A 19 -10.27 17.73 -8.68
C PRO A 19 -10.36 17.85 -7.15
N LEU A 20 -11.03 16.88 -6.55
CA LEU A 20 -11.16 16.78 -5.10
C LEU A 20 -9.85 16.26 -4.49
N LEU A 21 -9.24 17.06 -3.64
CA LEU A 21 -8.07 16.65 -2.85
C LEU A 21 -8.51 15.73 -1.71
N ILE A 22 -7.84 14.61 -1.56
CA ILE A 22 -8.10 13.65 -0.49
C ILE A 22 -6.82 13.24 0.22
N ASP A 23 -6.94 12.98 1.52
CA ASP A 23 -5.93 12.30 2.33
C ASP A 23 -6.39 10.88 2.63
N LEU A 24 -5.45 9.94 2.61
CA LEU A 24 -5.71 8.54 2.88
C LEU A 24 -5.06 8.11 4.20
N ALA A 25 -5.77 7.30 4.98
CA ALA A 25 -5.24 6.64 6.16
C ALA A 25 -5.25 5.12 5.94
N LEU A 26 -4.07 4.53 5.75
CA LEU A 26 -3.92 3.12 5.43
C LEU A 26 -3.53 2.31 6.66
N GLN A 27 -4.41 1.42 7.05
CA GLN A 27 -4.19 0.53 8.19
C GLN A 27 -3.16 -0.56 7.85
N GLY A 28 -2.39 -1.00 8.86
CA GLY A 28 -1.61 -2.22 8.79
C GLY A 28 -2.48 -3.47 8.77
N GLY A 29 -1.89 -4.62 8.56
CA GLY A 29 -2.64 -5.88 8.56
C GLY A 29 -1.98 -7.00 7.74
N GLY A 30 -0.70 -6.92 7.46
CA GLY A 30 0.04 -7.94 6.71
C GLY A 30 -0.59 -8.19 5.33
N SER A 31 -0.99 -9.44 5.06
CA SER A 31 -1.60 -9.84 3.79
C SER A 31 -2.92 -9.12 3.46
N HIS A 32 -3.64 -8.61 4.46
CA HIS A 32 -4.84 -7.80 4.24
C HIS A 32 -4.54 -6.47 3.54
N GLY A 33 -3.28 -6.04 3.50
CA GLY A 33 -2.84 -4.91 2.66
C GLY A 33 -3.14 -5.09 1.17
N ALA A 34 -3.29 -6.34 0.69
CA ALA A 34 -3.74 -6.61 -0.68
C ALA A 34 -5.19 -6.14 -0.94
N PHE A 35 -6.06 -6.17 0.07
CA PHE A 35 -7.39 -5.57 -0.05
C PHE A 35 -7.28 -4.04 -0.21
N SER A 36 -6.43 -3.39 0.59
CA SER A 36 -6.17 -1.95 0.45
C SER A 36 -5.60 -1.61 -0.93
N TRP A 37 -4.72 -2.45 -1.50
CA TRP A 37 -4.27 -2.30 -2.88
C TRP A 37 -5.44 -2.27 -3.87
N GLY A 38 -6.41 -3.19 -3.78
CA GLY A 38 -7.57 -3.18 -4.66
C GLY A 38 -8.41 -1.90 -4.57
N VAL A 39 -8.55 -1.33 -3.36
CA VAL A 39 -9.21 -0.04 -3.15
C VAL A 39 -8.40 1.10 -3.77
N LEU A 40 -7.07 1.13 -3.55
CA LEU A 40 -6.19 2.14 -4.12
C LEU A 40 -6.16 2.09 -5.64
N ASP A 41 -6.14 0.88 -6.22
CA ASP A 41 -6.20 0.66 -7.66
C ASP A 41 -7.46 1.30 -8.25
N ARG A 42 -8.61 1.09 -7.60
CA ARG A 42 -9.87 1.68 -8.03
C ARG A 42 -9.92 3.20 -7.83
N LEU A 43 -9.37 3.74 -6.74
CA LEU A 43 -9.31 5.19 -6.53
C LEU A 43 -8.43 5.89 -7.57
N LEU A 44 -7.33 5.25 -7.98
CA LEU A 44 -6.42 5.77 -8.99
C LEU A 44 -7.00 5.76 -10.43
N GLU A 45 -8.16 5.16 -10.65
CA GLU A 45 -8.91 5.26 -11.93
C GLU A 45 -9.73 6.54 -12.03
N GLU A 46 -9.96 7.23 -10.91
CA GLU A 46 -10.80 8.41 -10.85
C GLU A 46 -9.97 9.68 -11.08
N ASP A 47 -10.14 10.32 -12.21
CA ASP A 47 -9.42 11.54 -12.61
C ASP A 47 -9.88 12.81 -11.86
N TRP A 48 -11.02 12.73 -11.20
CA TRP A 48 -11.56 13.82 -10.36
C TRP A 48 -11.06 13.76 -8.90
N LEU A 49 -10.29 12.72 -8.52
CA LEU A 49 -9.65 12.59 -7.22
C LEU A 49 -8.15 12.83 -7.31
N LEU A 50 -7.60 13.63 -6.41
CA LEU A 50 -6.17 13.81 -6.23
C LEU A 50 -5.77 13.46 -4.80
N ILE A 51 -4.85 12.50 -4.67
CA ILE A 51 -4.29 12.11 -3.37
C ILE A 51 -3.21 13.12 -3.01
N GLU A 52 -3.43 13.90 -1.94
CA GLU A 52 -2.47 14.87 -1.43
C GLU A 52 -1.54 14.26 -0.40
N GLY A 53 -2.07 13.45 0.51
CA GLY A 53 -1.32 12.82 1.58
C GLY A 53 -1.76 11.40 1.88
N ILE A 54 -0.83 10.58 2.36
CA ILE A 54 -1.11 9.22 2.82
C ILE A 54 -0.43 8.99 4.16
N SER A 55 -1.21 8.63 5.16
CA SER A 55 -0.67 8.08 6.40
C SER A 55 -0.78 6.56 6.41
N GLY A 56 0.25 5.87 6.92
CA GLY A 56 0.25 4.42 6.93
C GLY A 56 1.15 3.80 7.98
N THR A 57 0.83 2.56 8.33
CA THR A 57 1.65 1.72 9.20
C THR A 57 1.72 0.31 8.64
N SER A 58 2.86 -0.40 8.80
CA SER A 58 3.06 -1.78 8.32
C SER A 58 2.70 -1.90 6.82
N ALA A 59 1.82 -2.85 6.44
CA ALA A 59 1.37 -3.02 5.06
C ALA A 59 0.77 -1.75 4.44
N GLY A 60 0.11 -0.91 5.24
CA GLY A 60 -0.38 0.39 4.80
C GLY A 60 0.74 1.35 4.43
N ALA A 61 1.84 1.35 5.18
CA ALA A 61 3.03 2.14 4.86
C ALA A 61 3.71 1.65 3.58
N MET A 62 3.76 0.33 3.35
CA MET A 62 4.30 -0.26 2.12
C MET A 62 3.47 0.16 0.91
N ASN A 63 2.14 0.02 0.98
CA ASN A 63 1.24 0.50 -0.07
C ASN A 63 1.43 1.99 -0.36
N ALA A 64 1.56 2.81 0.69
CA ALA A 64 1.77 4.25 0.55
C ALA A 64 3.09 4.59 -0.16
N ALA A 65 4.20 3.95 0.23
CA ALA A 65 5.51 4.16 -0.38
C ALA A 65 5.55 3.73 -1.85
N VAL A 66 4.99 2.54 -2.16
CA VAL A 66 4.90 2.01 -3.52
C VAL A 66 4.04 2.91 -4.41
N LEU A 67 2.87 3.32 -3.91
CA LEU A 67 1.98 4.22 -4.63
C LEU A 67 2.67 5.57 -4.90
N ALA A 68 3.26 6.19 -3.89
CA ALA A 68 3.90 7.50 -4.04
C ALA A 68 5.09 7.46 -5.01
N SER A 69 5.92 6.41 -4.95
CA SER A 69 7.03 6.20 -5.87
C SER A 69 6.53 6.03 -7.31
N GLY A 70 5.53 5.17 -7.53
CA GLY A 70 4.93 4.96 -8.84
C GLY A 70 4.26 6.22 -9.37
N PHE A 71 3.53 6.95 -8.53
CA PHE A 71 2.87 8.19 -8.91
C PHE A 71 3.88 9.27 -9.33
N ALA A 72 5.00 9.41 -8.60
CA ALA A 72 6.07 10.34 -8.95
C ALA A 72 6.78 9.96 -10.26
N SER A 73 6.72 8.70 -10.70
CA SER A 73 7.33 8.25 -11.95
C SER A 73 6.48 8.47 -13.18
N GLY A 74 5.15 8.39 -13.07
CA GLY A 74 4.25 8.46 -14.23
C GLY A 74 2.77 8.58 -13.87
N GLY A 75 2.46 9.19 -12.71
CA GLY A 75 1.08 9.43 -12.28
C GLY A 75 0.32 8.16 -11.90
N ALA A 76 -1.01 8.23 -11.95
CA ALA A 76 -1.89 7.15 -11.52
C ALA A 76 -1.65 5.82 -12.26
N PRO A 77 -1.41 5.76 -13.58
CA PRO A 77 -1.14 4.50 -14.26
C PRO A 77 0.14 3.81 -13.74
N ALA A 78 1.21 4.56 -13.51
CA ALA A 78 2.46 3.99 -12.99
C ALA A 78 2.34 3.58 -11.53
N ALA A 79 1.56 4.30 -10.71
CA ALA A 79 1.26 3.91 -9.34
C ALA A 79 0.50 2.57 -9.28
N ARG A 80 -0.47 2.37 -10.15
CA ARG A 80 -1.22 1.11 -10.25
C ARG A 80 -0.32 -0.07 -10.63
N GLU A 81 0.55 0.11 -11.63
CA GLU A 81 1.50 -0.93 -12.04
C GLU A 81 2.53 -1.24 -10.95
N ALA A 82 3.03 -0.24 -10.24
CA ALA A 82 3.94 -0.42 -9.12
C ALA A 82 3.29 -1.24 -7.99
N LEU A 83 2.05 -0.93 -7.61
CA LEU A 83 1.29 -1.68 -6.62
C LEU A 83 1.06 -3.14 -7.06
N ALA A 84 0.66 -3.34 -8.32
CA ALA A 84 0.46 -4.68 -8.87
C ALA A 84 1.76 -5.50 -8.86
N THR A 85 2.88 -4.88 -9.21
CA THR A 85 4.20 -5.50 -9.20
C THR A 85 4.64 -5.87 -7.79
N PHE A 86 4.46 -4.95 -6.82
CA PHE A 86 4.76 -5.19 -5.42
C PHE A 86 4.00 -6.41 -4.89
N TRP A 87 2.68 -6.45 -5.06
CA TRP A 87 1.86 -7.53 -4.52
C TRP A 87 2.06 -8.86 -5.25
N ARG A 88 2.42 -8.86 -6.54
CA ARG A 88 2.86 -10.08 -7.24
C ARG A 88 4.15 -10.64 -6.61
N LYS A 89 5.17 -9.80 -6.39
CA LYS A 89 6.42 -10.22 -5.75
C LYS A 89 6.19 -10.75 -4.33
N VAL A 90 5.35 -10.08 -3.54
CA VAL A 90 4.97 -10.54 -2.20
C VAL A 90 4.27 -11.90 -2.25
N SER A 91 3.34 -12.08 -3.19
CA SER A 91 2.63 -13.36 -3.38
C SER A 91 3.57 -14.49 -3.80
N ASP A 92 4.50 -14.21 -4.72
CA ASP A 92 5.47 -15.20 -5.19
C ASP A 92 6.44 -15.60 -4.07
N GLY A 93 6.91 -14.64 -3.28
CA GLY A 93 7.73 -14.91 -2.09
C GLY A 93 6.98 -15.72 -1.02
N ALA A 94 5.68 -15.50 -0.88
CA ALA A 94 4.86 -16.22 0.09
C ALA A 94 4.62 -17.70 -0.29
N ARG A 95 4.76 -18.08 -1.57
CA ARG A 95 4.60 -19.49 -2.01
C ARG A 95 5.60 -20.43 -1.35
N PHE A 96 6.77 -19.94 -1.00
CA PHE A 96 7.82 -20.71 -0.34
C PHE A 96 7.87 -20.46 1.17
N SER A 97 6.93 -19.72 1.71
CA SER A 97 6.85 -19.45 3.15
C SER A 97 6.45 -20.72 3.90
N PRO A 98 7.09 -21.00 5.05
CA PRO A 98 6.66 -22.08 5.94
C PRO A 98 5.30 -21.80 6.60
N PHE A 99 4.82 -20.54 6.53
CA PHE A 99 3.51 -20.12 7.06
C PHE A 99 2.41 -20.34 6.03
N GLN A 100 2.09 -21.60 5.77
CA GLN A 100 1.00 -21.96 4.88
C GLN A 100 -0.19 -22.49 5.67
N ARG A 101 -1.38 -22.33 5.10
CA ARG A 101 -2.59 -22.94 5.64
C ARG A 101 -2.48 -24.46 5.56
N SER A 102 -3.06 -25.16 6.54
CA SER A 102 -3.14 -26.63 6.46
C SER A 102 -3.99 -27.03 5.23
N PRO A 103 -3.72 -28.20 4.62
CA PRO A 103 -4.52 -28.70 3.51
C PRO A 103 -6.02 -28.82 3.87
N LEU A 104 -6.32 -29.10 5.14
CA LEU A 104 -7.70 -29.20 5.64
C LEU A 104 -8.38 -27.83 5.69
N ASP A 105 -7.65 -26.77 6.10
CA ASP A 105 -8.19 -25.41 6.12
C ASP A 105 -8.45 -24.89 4.70
N VAL A 106 -7.60 -25.25 3.75
CA VAL A 106 -7.81 -24.94 2.33
C VAL A 106 -9.07 -25.62 1.82
N LEU A 107 -9.27 -26.90 2.12
CA LEU A 107 -10.45 -27.67 1.71
C LEU A 107 -11.74 -27.13 2.33
N MET A 108 -11.68 -26.69 3.59
CA MET A 108 -12.82 -26.12 4.31
C MET A 108 -13.08 -24.64 4.01
N GLY A 109 -12.29 -24.01 3.11
CA GLY A 109 -12.43 -22.59 2.79
C GLY A 109 -12.07 -21.66 3.95
N ARG A 110 -11.31 -22.12 4.94
CA ARG A 110 -10.86 -21.30 6.06
C ARG A 110 -9.63 -20.46 5.65
N TRP A 111 -9.74 -19.15 5.80
CA TRP A 111 -8.67 -18.21 5.38
C TRP A 111 -7.67 -17.86 6.49
N SER A 112 -7.90 -18.34 7.70
CA SER A 112 -7.05 -18.13 8.87
C SER A 112 -5.86 -19.08 8.89
N LEU A 113 -4.73 -18.63 9.50
CA LEU A 113 -3.56 -19.44 9.81
C LEU A 113 -3.61 -20.06 11.23
N ASP A 114 -4.71 -19.85 11.96
CA ASP A 114 -4.82 -20.24 13.38
C ASP A 114 -4.59 -21.73 13.63
N ASN A 115 -4.83 -22.57 12.62
CA ASN A 115 -4.60 -24.02 12.68
C ASN A 115 -3.27 -24.44 12.02
N SER A 116 -2.44 -23.50 11.58
CA SER A 116 -1.10 -23.81 11.06
C SER A 116 -0.15 -24.12 12.22
N PRO A 117 0.42 -25.34 12.32
CA PRO A 117 1.32 -25.69 13.43
C PRO A 117 2.55 -24.78 13.50
N MET A 118 3.07 -24.37 12.33
CA MET A 118 4.21 -23.46 12.26
C MET A 118 3.84 -22.06 12.75
N PHE A 119 2.64 -21.56 12.38
CA PHE A 119 2.17 -20.26 12.85
C PHE A 119 1.99 -20.25 14.36
N LEU A 120 1.36 -21.29 14.93
CA LEU A 120 1.19 -21.43 16.37
C LEU A 120 2.53 -21.53 17.13
N ALA A 121 3.49 -22.27 16.57
CA ALA A 121 4.83 -22.37 17.15
C ALA A 121 5.55 -21.03 17.19
N VAL A 122 5.51 -20.27 16.09
CA VAL A 122 6.14 -18.93 16.01
C VAL A 122 5.39 -17.91 16.86
N ASP A 123 4.06 -17.94 16.90
CA ASP A 123 3.27 -17.08 17.81
C ASP A 123 3.65 -17.35 19.28
N MET A 124 3.75 -18.62 19.66
CA MET A 124 4.17 -18.98 21.01
C MET A 124 5.62 -18.54 21.31
N MET A 125 6.55 -18.74 20.36
CA MET A 125 7.94 -18.31 20.51
C MET A 125 8.06 -16.78 20.57
N SER A 126 7.28 -16.04 19.80
CA SER A 126 7.29 -14.57 19.79
C SER A 126 6.81 -13.94 21.11
N ARG A 127 6.11 -14.70 21.95
CA ARG A 127 5.71 -14.29 23.31
C ARG A 127 6.82 -14.47 24.33
N ILE A 128 7.81 -15.31 24.04
CA ILE A 128 8.90 -15.69 24.97
C ILE A 128 10.21 -15.03 24.54
N PHE A 129 10.47 -14.97 23.23
CA PHE A 129 11.71 -14.46 22.65
C PHE A 129 11.47 -13.10 21.98
N SER A 130 12.49 -12.24 22.03
CA SER A 130 12.42 -10.98 21.31
C SER A 130 12.52 -11.19 19.78
N PRO A 131 12.02 -10.27 18.96
CA PRO A 131 12.22 -10.31 17.51
C PRO A 131 13.69 -10.39 17.08
N TYR A 132 14.60 -9.87 17.89
CA TYR A 132 16.05 -9.93 17.64
C TYR A 132 16.62 -11.33 17.85
N ASP A 133 16.09 -12.07 18.82
CA ASP A 133 16.50 -13.45 19.09
C ASP A 133 16.00 -14.40 17.98
N LEU A 134 14.81 -14.12 17.45
CA LEU A 134 14.18 -14.92 16.38
C LEU A 134 14.73 -14.61 14.98
N ASN A 135 15.31 -13.43 14.78
CA ASN A 135 15.90 -13.01 13.51
C ASN A 135 17.26 -12.32 13.73
N PRO A 136 18.28 -13.05 14.20
CA PRO A 136 19.58 -12.48 14.54
C PRO A 136 20.31 -11.89 13.33
N MET A 137 20.00 -12.33 12.12
CA MET A 137 20.57 -11.80 10.88
C MET A 137 19.81 -10.59 10.35
N GLY A 138 18.70 -10.19 10.97
CA GLY A 138 17.91 -9.04 10.56
C GLY A 138 17.35 -9.12 9.13
N THR A 139 17.26 -10.33 8.56
CA THR A 139 16.80 -10.52 7.18
C THR A 139 15.29 -10.28 7.08
N ASN A 140 14.90 -9.37 6.21
CA ASN A 140 13.50 -9.12 5.93
C ASN A 140 13.27 -9.21 4.40
N PRO A 141 12.59 -10.26 3.92
CA PRO A 141 12.32 -10.40 2.48
C PRO A 141 11.58 -9.23 1.87
N LEU A 142 10.77 -8.52 2.66
CA LEU A 142 10.04 -7.34 2.19
C LEU A 142 10.97 -6.16 1.90
N THR A 143 12.11 -6.06 2.58
CA THR A 143 13.12 -5.03 2.30
C THR A 143 13.65 -5.17 0.88
N ALA A 144 14.00 -6.39 0.46
CA ALA A 144 14.47 -6.65 -0.90
C ALA A 144 13.40 -6.29 -1.95
N ILE A 145 12.14 -6.68 -1.72
CA ILE A 145 11.03 -6.35 -2.64
C ILE A 145 10.81 -4.84 -2.72
N LEU A 146 10.85 -4.13 -1.58
CA LEU A 146 10.69 -2.68 -1.55
C LEU A 146 11.84 -1.97 -2.27
N SER A 147 13.10 -2.43 -2.08
CA SER A 147 14.29 -1.86 -2.77
C SER A 147 14.15 -1.93 -4.30
N GLU A 148 13.49 -2.96 -4.80
CA GLU A 148 13.31 -3.14 -6.24
C GLU A 148 12.15 -2.31 -6.82
N VAL A 149 11.14 -2.00 -6.00
CA VAL A 149 9.89 -1.39 -6.47
C VAL A 149 9.79 0.08 -6.11
N VAL A 150 10.42 0.51 -5.00
CA VAL A 150 10.32 1.88 -4.47
C VAL A 150 11.63 2.64 -4.73
N ASP A 151 11.50 3.75 -5.43
CA ASP A 151 12.55 4.77 -5.54
C ASP A 151 12.33 5.82 -4.45
N PHE A 152 13.10 5.74 -3.38
CA PHE A 152 12.97 6.64 -2.23
C PHE A 152 13.36 8.08 -2.52
N GLU A 153 14.22 8.33 -3.51
CA GLU A 153 14.52 9.69 -3.96
C GLU A 153 13.29 10.34 -4.62
N ARG A 154 12.58 9.59 -5.45
CA ARG A 154 11.30 10.04 -6.02
C ARG A 154 10.22 10.24 -4.97
N VAL A 155 10.15 9.36 -3.97
CA VAL A 155 9.24 9.53 -2.83
C VAL A 155 9.55 10.81 -2.09
N SER A 156 10.83 11.08 -1.81
CA SER A 156 11.27 12.28 -1.10
C SER A 156 10.86 13.58 -1.79
N ASN A 157 10.95 13.60 -3.12
CA ASN A 157 10.69 14.78 -3.94
C ASN A 157 9.30 14.75 -4.63
N GLY A 158 8.51 13.72 -4.38
CA GLY A 158 7.23 13.48 -5.03
C GLY A 158 6.09 14.39 -4.53
N PRO A 159 4.98 14.44 -5.27
CA PRO A 159 3.86 15.31 -4.94
C PRO A 159 3.01 14.81 -3.77
N ILE A 160 3.05 13.50 -3.47
CA ILE A 160 2.24 12.91 -2.40
C ILE A 160 3.00 12.96 -1.07
N LYS A 161 2.40 13.55 -0.06
CA LYS A 161 2.95 13.63 1.30
C LYS A 161 2.76 12.30 2.03
N LEU A 162 3.84 11.69 2.51
CA LEU A 162 3.79 10.45 3.28
C LEU A 162 4.03 10.69 4.77
N PHE A 163 3.28 9.93 5.58
CA PHE A 163 3.39 9.88 7.03
C PHE A 163 3.44 8.42 7.46
N VAL A 164 4.63 7.89 7.68
CA VAL A 164 4.84 6.51 8.08
C VAL A 164 5.03 6.42 9.58
N THR A 165 4.15 5.67 10.25
CA THR A 165 4.25 5.47 11.70
C THR A 165 4.97 4.17 12.01
N ALA A 166 6.02 4.25 12.83
CA ALA A 166 6.73 3.13 13.42
C ALA A 166 6.81 3.26 14.93
N THR A 167 6.95 2.15 15.64
CA THR A 167 7.09 2.13 17.10
C THR A 167 8.56 1.94 17.48
N ASN A 168 9.07 2.82 18.34
CA ASN A 168 10.40 2.62 18.93
C ASN A 168 10.32 1.47 19.94
N VAL A 169 11.06 0.41 19.67
CA VAL A 169 11.01 -0.84 20.46
C VAL A 169 11.50 -0.68 21.90
N HIS A 170 12.40 0.28 22.16
CA HIS A 170 12.95 0.50 23.50
C HIS A 170 12.00 1.33 24.39
N THR A 171 11.24 2.26 23.79
CA THR A 171 10.41 3.20 24.53
C THR A 171 8.91 2.93 24.41
N GLY A 172 8.50 2.08 23.47
CA GLY A 172 7.09 1.83 23.14
C GLY A 172 6.40 3.02 22.48
N ARG A 173 7.11 4.11 22.18
CA ARG A 173 6.52 5.32 21.63
C ARG A 173 6.47 5.28 20.11
N GLY A 174 5.34 5.72 19.54
CA GLY A 174 5.19 5.93 18.11
C GLY A 174 6.04 7.11 17.62
N ARG A 175 6.65 6.95 16.45
CA ARG A 175 7.31 8.01 15.70
C ARG A 175 6.74 8.06 14.29
N VAL A 176 6.46 9.26 13.81
CA VAL A 176 6.00 9.51 12.44
C VAL A 176 7.19 9.99 11.62
N PHE A 177 7.44 9.31 10.51
CA PHE A 177 8.45 9.67 9.51
C PHE A 177 7.76 10.31 8.31
N ARG A 178 8.39 11.32 7.73
CA ARG A 178 7.92 12.02 6.54
C ARG A 178 8.82 11.73 5.34
N ASN A 179 8.38 12.08 4.13
CA ASN A 179 9.08 11.80 2.88
C ASN A 179 10.62 11.90 2.94
N PRO A 180 11.23 13.01 3.41
CA PRO A 180 12.69 13.14 3.41
C PRO A 180 13.41 12.19 4.39
N GLU A 181 12.68 11.65 5.37
CA GLU A 181 13.24 10.73 6.38
C GLU A 181 13.12 9.26 5.96
N LEU A 182 12.37 8.98 4.87
CA LEU A 182 12.11 7.60 4.42
C LEU A 182 13.30 7.11 3.57
N THR A 183 13.91 6.04 4.05
CA THR A 183 14.96 5.29 3.36
C THR A 183 14.69 3.80 3.52
N ILE A 184 15.43 2.98 2.79
CA ILE A 184 15.38 1.54 2.96
C ILE A 184 16.25 1.09 4.14
#